data_82f5706790a86d1ec97b7b1fedc1821d
#
_entry.id   82f5706790a86d1ec97b7b1fedc1821d
#
_cell.length_a   1.000
_cell.length_b   1.000
_cell.length_c   1.000
_cell.angle_alpha   90.00
_cell.angle_beta   90.00
_cell.angle_gamma   90.00
#
_symmetry.space_group_name_H-M   'P 1'
#
loop_
_entity.id
_entity.type
_entity.pdbx_description
1 polymer ?
#
loop_
_entity_poly.entity_id
_entity_poly.type
_entity_poly.pdbx_seq_one_letter_code
_entity_poly.pdbx_strand_id
1 'polypeptide(L)'
;MYEQYRHLHLDSPMQVALAVTQGRITDQNVVFAYHEWHRVRDSYKINVVAEWVSTRTLDFCVDWVKKNGDAILWTEHRAFGERLAQTLGTGFCSNGGMDANGKTIESYNGKVVVASVAANKEGRNLQAWNKNFIITAPPNGAIHEQVIGRTHRPGQLEDTVYVDWLCACAEQDEGFSQLMADAKYIQQTTGQSQKLLYADHV
;
A
#
# COMPACT_ATOMS: atom_id res chain seq x y z
N MET A 1 -6.38 -11.13 22.55
CA MET A 1 -5.82 -12.10 21.58
C MET A 1 -4.68 -11.49 20.77
N TYR A 2 -4.90 -10.40 20.00
CA TYR A 2 -3.86 -9.74 19.20
C TYR A 2 -2.63 -9.32 20.05
N GLU A 3 -2.83 -8.66 21.17
CA GLU A 3 -1.76 -8.21 22.08
C GLU A 3 -0.86 -9.37 22.56
N GLN A 4 -1.45 -10.52 22.86
CA GLN A 4 -0.73 -11.69 23.36
C GLN A 4 0.25 -12.27 22.33
N TYR A 5 -0.07 -12.15 21.03
CA TYR A 5 0.72 -12.72 19.94
C TYR A 5 1.36 -11.66 19.03
N ARG A 6 1.33 -10.39 19.43
CA ARG A 6 1.92 -9.27 18.66
C ARG A 6 3.40 -9.52 18.35
N HIS A 7 4.14 -10.10 19.29
CA HIS A 7 5.55 -10.44 19.12
C HIS A 7 5.83 -11.50 18.03
N LEU A 8 4.81 -12.21 17.56
CA LEU A 8 4.95 -13.21 16.50
C LEU A 8 4.79 -12.60 15.09
N HIS A 9 4.45 -11.31 15.00
CA HIS A 9 4.24 -10.59 13.72
C HIS A 9 3.38 -11.37 12.73
N LEU A 10 2.17 -11.80 13.18
CA LEU A 10 1.25 -12.64 12.41
C LEU A 10 0.37 -11.80 11.48
N ASP A 11 0.95 -11.24 10.46
CA ASP A 11 0.34 -10.28 9.53
C ASP A 11 -0.29 -10.95 8.29
N SER A 12 -0.19 -12.27 8.16
CA SER A 12 -0.83 -12.99 7.07
C SER A 12 -1.44 -14.32 7.52
N PRO A 13 -2.48 -14.82 6.82
CA PRO A 13 -3.05 -16.14 7.09
C PRO A 13 -2.00 -17.27 7.03
N MET A 14 -0.98 -17.11 6.20
CA MET A 14 0.10 -18.10 6.08
C MET A 14 0.99 -18.11 7.32
N GLN A 15 1.32 -16.95 7.88
CA GLN A 15 2.10 -16.85 9.12
C GLN A 15 1.31 -17.39 10.32
N VAL A 16 0.01 -17.13 10.38
CA VAL A 16 -0.88 -17.75 11.38
C VAL A 16 -0.86 -19.26 11.25
N ALA A 17 -0.98 -19.79 10.02
CA ALA A 17 -0.91 -21.23 9.77
C ALA A 17 0.41 -21.85 10.23
N LEU A 18 1.52 -21.22 9.89
CA LEU A 18 2.85 -21.65 10.34
C LEU A 18 2.98 -21.62 11.86
N ALA A 19 2.52 -20.56 12.52
CA ALA A 19 2.59 -20.41 13.96
C ALA A 19 1.75 -21.47 14.69
N VAL A 20 0.58 -21.82 14.18
CA VAL A 20 -0.26 -22.91 14.71
C VAL A 20 0.45 -24.26 14.49
N THR A 21 0.92 -24.54 13.27
CA THR A 21 1.58 -25.80 12.93
C THR A 21 2.88 -26.01 13.73
N GLN A 22 3.62 -24.94 14.00
CA GLN A 22 4.87 -24.96 14.77
C GLN A 22 4.65 -24.91 16.29
N GLY A 23 3.40 -24.89 16.76
CA GLY A 23 3.08 -24.83 18.19
C GLY A 23 3.47 -23.52 18.87
N ARG A 24 3.71 -22.45 18.11
CA ARG A 24 4.00 -21.11 18.66
C ARG A 24 2.75 -20.44 19.24
N ILE A 25 1.56 -20.83 18.76
CA ILE A 25 0.27 -20.48 19.33
C ILE A 25 -0.20 -21.65 20.18
N THR A 26 -0.31 -21.46 21.48
CA THR A 26 -0.68 -22.50 22.46
C THR A 26 -2.11 -22.35 22.99
N ASP A 27 -2.74 -21.20 22.80
CA ASP A 27 -4.13 -20.98 23.19
C ASP A 27 -5.08 -21.81 22.32
N GLN A 28 -5.74 -22.77 22.95
CA GLN A 28 -6.65 -23.71 22.27
C GLN A 28 -7.84 -23.00 21.59
N ASN A 29 -8.29 -21.87 22.12
CA ASN A 29 -9.38 -21.11 21.51
C ASN A 29 -8.92 -20.46 20.20
N VAL A 30 -7.66 -19.99 20.14
CA VAL A 30 -7.06 -19.42 18.93
C VAL A 30 -6.84 -20.50 17.87
N VAL A 31 -6.30 -21.65 18.28
CA VAL A 31 -6.11 -22.82 17.41
C VAL A 31 -7.45 -23.30 16.83
N PHE A 32 -8.46 -23.43 17.69
CA PHE A 32 -9.82 -23.81 17.25
C PHE A 32 -10.41 -22.79 16.27
N ALA A 33 -10.35 -21.48 16.60
CA ALA A 33 -10.83 -20.43 15.71
C ALA A 33 -10.11 -20.41 14.35
N TYR A 34 -8.79 -20.69 14.33
CA TYR A 34 -8.03 -20.83 13.10
C TYR A 34 -8.55 -22.02 12.25
N HIS A 35 -8.76 -23.19 12.85
CA HIS A 35 -9.26 -24.36 12.11
C HIS A 35 -10.68 -24.13 11.56
N GLU A 36 -11.57 -23.51 12.34
CA GLU A 36 -12.91 -23.16 11.89
C GLU A 36 -12.88 -22.13 10.74
N TRP A 37 -12.05 -21.10 10.86
CA TRP A 37 -11.86 -20.16 9.77
C TRP A 37 -11.34 -20.84 8.50
N HIS A 38 -10.35 -21.72 8.63
CA HIS A 38 -9.79 -22.45 7.50
C HIS A 38 -10.83 -23.33 6.81
N ARG A 39 -11.76 -23.94 7.57
CA ARG A 39 -12.85 -24.76 7.05
C ARG A 39 -13.86 -23.97 6.22
N VAL A 40 -14.14 -22.72 6.60
CA VAL A 40 -15.23 -21.92 6.00
C VAL A 40 -14.74 -20.84 5.02
N ARG A 41 -13.45 -20.46 5.05
CA ARG A 41 -12.92 -19.30 4.32
C ARG A 41 -13.24 -19.28 2.83
N ASP A 42 -13.18 -20.45 2.16
CA ASP A 42 -13.37 -20.55 0.72
C ASP A 42 -14.85 -20.44 0.30
N SER A 43 -15.78 -20.73 1.25
CA SER A 43 -17.22 -20.61 1.04
C SER A 43 -17.80 -19.30 1.60
N TYR A 44 -17.06 -18.61 2.43
CA TYR A 44 -17.53 -17.39 3.09
C TYR A 44 -17.49 -16.18 2.15
N LYS A 45 -18.65 -15.59 1.90
CA LYS A 45 -18.73 -14.32 1.16
C LYS A 45 -18.52 -13.17 2.13
N ILE A 46 -17.39 -12.49 1.98
CA ILE A 46 -17.06 -11.31 2.77
C ILE A 46 -18.00 -10.17 2.36
N ASN A 47 -18.77 -9.66 3.31
CA ASN A 47 -19.52 -8.41 3.16
C ASN A 47 -18.80 -7.33 3.98
N VAL A 48 -18.05 -6.48 3.30
CA VAL A 48 -17.30 -5.40 3.93
C VAL A 48 -18.09 -4.11 3.83
N VAL A 49 -18.39 -3.52 4.98
CA VAL A 49 -19.01 -2.19 5.10
C VAL A 49 -17.93 -1.21 5.57
N ALA A 50 -17.76 -0.12 4.83
CA ALA A 50 -16.83 0.93 5.22
C ALA A 50 -17.52 1.89 6.19
N GLU A 51 -16.98 2.03 7.39
CA GLU A 51 -17.40 3.01 8.38
C GLU A 51 -16.40 4.14 8.51
N TRP A 52 -16.90 5.38 8.50
CA TRP A 52 -16.06 6.58 8.61
C TRP A 52 -16.05 7.08 10.05
N VAL A 53 -14.97 6.79 10.75
CA VAL A 53 -14.79 7.22 12.15
C VAL A 53 -14.28 8.67 12.22
N SER A 54 -13.50 9.10 11.19
CA SER A 54 -12.88 10.42 11.14
C SER A 54 -12.56 10.82 9.70
N THR A 55 -12.54 12.11 9.42
CA THR A 55 -12.09 12.67 8.14
C THR A 55 -10.62 13.12 8.15
N ARG A 56 -9.94 13.04 9.29
CA ARG A 56 -8.57 13.59 9.45
C ARG A 56 -7.60 13.17 8.34
N THR A 57 -7.55 11.89 8.03
CA THR A 57 -6.67 11.37 6.97
C THR A 57 -7.06 11.91 5.60
N LEU A 58 -8.36 12.01 5.32
CA LEU A 58 -8.87 12.58 4.07
C LEU A 58 -8.47 14.06 3.95
N ASP A 59 -8.73 14.84 5.00
CA ASP A 59 -8.44 16.27 5.05
C ASP A 59 -6.94 16.52 4.89
N PHE A 60 -6.10 15.71 5.56
CA PHE A 60 -4.65 15.76 5.41
C PHE A 60 -4.20 15.49 3.96
N CYS A 61 -4.76 14.48 3.31
CA CYS A 61 -4.43 14.17 1.90
C CYS A 61 -4.84 15.30 0.95
N VAL A 62 -5.99 15.92 1.18
CA VAL A 62 -6.46 17.07 0.41
C VAL A 62 -5.53 18.28 0.59
N ASP A 63 -5.12 18.57 1.82
CA ASP A 63 -4.22 19.68 2.10
C ASP A 63 -2.79 19.40 1.59
N TRP A 64 -2.35 18.15 1.64
CA TRP A 64 -1.10 17.75 1.01
C TRP A 64 -1.11 18.03 -0.50
N VAL A 65 -2.20 17.66 -1.21
CA VAL A 65 -2.35 17.94 -2.66
C VAL A 65 -2.36 19.45 -2.93
N LYS A 66 -3.09 20.24 -2.14
CA LYS A 66 -3.09 21.71 -2.30
C LYS A 66 -1.69 22.31 -2.18
N LYS A 67 -0.87 21.77 -1.28
CA LYS A 67 0.51 22.23 -1.04
C LYS A 67 1.49 21.75 -2.11
N ASN A 68 1.38 20.51 -2.55
CA ASN A 68 2.37 19.84 -3.39
C ASN A 68 1.98 19.78 -4.87
N GLY A 69 0.72 19.99 -5.20
CA GLY A 69 0.21 19.99 -6.58
C GLY A 69 0.04 18.59 -7.17
N ASP A 70 0.30 18.46 -8.45
CA ASP A 70 0.07 17.24 -9.23
C ASP A 70 0.91 16.06 -8.74
N ALA A 71 0.25 14.92 -8.48
CA ALA A 71 0.86 13.72 -7.90
C ALA A 71 0.02 12.46 -8.12
N ILE A 72 0.61 11.30 -7.91
CA ILE A 72 -0.11 10.04 -7.72
C ILE A 72 -0.28 9.79 -6.23
N LEU A 73 -1.52 9.55 -5.79
CA LEU A 73 -1.86 9.19 -4.42
C LEU A 73 -2.17 7.69 -4.36
N TRP A 74 -1.35 6.93 -3.63
CA TRP A 74 -1.42 5.47 -3.58
C TRP A 74 -2.18 4.98 -2.34
N THR A 75 -3.21 4.15 -2.53
CA THR A 75 -3.97 3.53 -1.43
C THR A 75 -4.44 2.13 -1.80
N GLU A 76 -4.54 1.25 -0.80
CA GLU A 76 -5.14 -0.09 -0.95
C GLU A 76 -6.64 -0.08 -0.58
N HIS A 77 -7.09 0.92 0.17
CA HIS A 77 -8.47 0.96 0.68
C HIS A 77 -9.41 1.57 -0.35
N ARG A 78 -10.23 0.72 -0.98
CA ARG A 78 -11.14 1.11 -2.05
C ARG A 78 -12.09 2.25 -1.65
N ALA A 79 -12.81 2.11 -0.53
CA ALA A 79 -13.76 3.13 -0.08
C ALA A 79 -13.08 4.47 0.22
N PHE A 80 -11.85 4.44 0.76
CA PHE A 80 -11.06 5.65 0.98
C PHE A 80 -10.63 6.26 -0.36
N GLY A 81 -10.10 5.46 -1.28
CA GLY A 81 -9.66 5.92 -2.60
C GLY A 81 -10.78 6.56 -3.42
N GLU A 82 -11.96 5.95 -3.43
CA GLU A 82 -13.16 6.48 -4.09
C GLU A 82 -13.56 7.86 -3.51
N ARG A 83 -13.62 7.98 -2.20
CA ARG A 83 -13.98 9.24 -1.53
C ARG A 83 -12.90 10.32 -1.71
N LEU A 84 -11.62 9.95 -1.62
CA LEU A 84 -10.52 10.89 -1.85
C LEU A 84 -10.54 11.42 -3.28
N ALA A 85 -10.69 10.55 -4.26
CA ALA A 85 -10.80 10.93 -5.67
C ALA A 85 -11.99 11.86 -5.92
N GLN A 86 -13.16 11.55 -5.36
CA GLN A 86 -14.34 12.40 -5.41
C GLN A 86 -14.08 13.80 -4.82
N THR A 87 -13.44 13.85 -3.63
CA THR A 87 -13.14 15.10 -2.95
C THR A 87 -12.14 15.96 -3.73
N LEU A 88 -11.16 15.33 -4.40
CA LEU A 88 -10.16 16.00 -5.23
C LEU A 88 -10.65 16.31 -6.64
N GLY A 89 -11.85 15.88 -7.03
CA GLY A 89 -12.37 16.05 -8.40
C GLY A 89 -11.58 15.26 -9.45
N THR A 90 -11.02 14.11 -9.08
CA THR A 90 -10.22 13.25 -9.94
C THR A 90 -10.74 11.81 -9.98
N GLY A 91 -10.06 10.90 -10.67
CA GLY A 91 -10.40 9.49 -10.71
C GLY A 91 -9.66 8.63 -9.70
N PHE A 92 -10.27 7.51 -9.32
CA PHE A 92 -9.63 6.43 -8.59
C PHE A 92 -9.39 5.24 -9.53
N CYS A 93 -8.14 5.04 -9.93
CA CYS A 93 -7.73 3.97 -10.84
C CYS A 93 -7.49 2.66 -10.06
N SER A 94 -8.54 1.85 -9.89
CA SER A 94 -8.53 0.62 -9.09
C SER A 94 -8.86 -0.65 -9.88
N ASN A 95 -9.65 -0.56 -10.92
CA ASN A 95 -10.08 -1.73 -11.70
C ASN A 95 -9.23 -1.89 -12.96
N GLY A 96 -8.24 -2.77 -12.93
CA GLY A 96 -7.29 -2.94 -14.05
C GLY A 96 -6.55 -1.64 -14.41
N GLY A 97 -6.38 -0.72 -13.45
CA GLY A 97 -5.75 0.59 -13.66
C GLY A 97 -6.65 1.63 -14.32
N MET A 98 -7.97 1.41 -14.32
CA MET A 98 -8.97 2.35 -14.82
C MET A 98 -9.82 2.91 -13.68
N ASP A 99 -10.33 4.12 -13.87
CA ASP A 99 -11.34 4.72 -13.01
C ASP A 99 -12.75 4.22 -13.33
N ALA A 100 -13.76 4.73 -12.62
CA ALA A 100 -15.16 4.37 -12.82
C ALA A 100 -15.71 4.73 -14.22
N ASN A 101 -15.06 5.63 -14.93
CA ASN A 101 -15.43 6.07 -16.28
C ASN A 101 -14.63 5.32 -17.37
N GLY A 102 -13.81 4.34 -17.00
CA GLY A 102 -12.95 3.61 -17.93
C GLY A 102 -11.69 4.36 -18.36
N LYS A 103 -11.37 5.50 -17.73
CA LYS A 103 -10.18 6.28 -18.03
C LYS A 103 -8.97 5.64 -17.36
N THR A 104 -7.92 5.35 -18.13
CA THR A 104 -6.69 4.74 -17.61
C THR A 104 -5.87 5.77 -16.82
N ILE A 105 -5.01 5.29 -15.91
CA ILE A 105 -4.15 6.16 -15.10
C ILE A 105 -3.25 7.04 -15.98
N GLU A 106 -2.69 6.50 -17.05
CA GLU A 106 -1.81 7.25 -17.95
C GLU A 106 -2.50 8.44 -18.61
N SER A 107 -3.81 8.35 -18.85
CA SER A 107 -4.57 9.44 -19.47
C SER A 107 -4.81 10.66 -18.57
N TYR A 108 -4.43 10.57 -17.28
CA TYR A 108 -4.34 11.75 -16.39
C TYR A 108 -3.12 12.62 -16.66
N ASN A 109 -2.12 12.08 -17.36
CA ASN A 109 -0.99 12.82 -17.93
C ASN A 109 -0.33 13.80 -16.94
N GLY A 110 0.15 13.29 -15.83
CA GLY A 110 0.83 14.06 -14.80
C GLY A 110 -0.07 14.81 -13.82
N LYS A 111 -1.41 14.82 -14.02
CA LYS A 111 -2.36 15.46 -13.10
C LYS A 111 -2.64 14.62 -11.88
N VAL A 112 -3.22 15.22 -10.83
CA VAL A 112 -3.61 14.51 -9.61
C VAL A 112 -4.48 13.30 -9.96
N VAL A 113 -4.09 12.14 -9.45
CA VAL A 113 -4.84 10.89 -9.59
C VAL A 113 -4.69 10.03 -8.34
N VAL A 114 -5.76 9.33 -7.96
CA VAL A 114 -5.73 8.33 -6.90
C VAL A 114 -5.59 6.94 -7.53
N ALA A 115 -4.70 6.11 -7.01
CA ALA A 115 -4.39 4.82 -7.59
C ALA A 115 -4.35 3.70 -6.53
N SER A 116 -4.92 2.55 -6.86
CA SER A 116 -4.69 1.31 -6.10
C SER A 116 -3.32 0.73 -6.46
N VAL A 117 -2.52 0.40 -5.46
CA VAL A 117 -1.24 -0.27 -5.65
C VAL A 117 -1.44 -1.59 -6.38
N ALA A 118 -2.39 -2.42 -5.94
CA ALA A 118 -2.65 -3.73 -6.53
C ALA A 118 -2.93 -3.66 -8.03
N ALA A 119 -3.68 -2.64 -8.49
CA ALA A 119 -4.08 -2.51 -9.89
C ALA A 119 -3.03 -1.83 -10.78
N ASN A 120 -2.06 -1.11 -10.22
CA ASN A 120 -1.15 -0.23 -10.97
C ASN A 120 0.34 -0.50 -10.73
N LYS A 121 0.70 -1.43 -9.83
CA LYS A 121 2.11 -1.78 -9.55
C LYS A 121 2.84 -2.41 -10.74
N GLU A 122 2.12 -2.98 -11.71
CA GLU A 122 2.69 -3.67 -12.86
C GLU A 122 2.21 -3.10 -14.20
N GLY A 123 3.05 -3.21 -15.23
CA GLY A 123 2.66 -2.90 -16.62
C GLY A 123 2.37 -1.44 -16.94
N ARG A 124 2.64 -0.49 -16.02
CA ARG A 124 2.31 0.92 -16.19
C ARG A 124 3.53 1.78 -16.46
N ASN A 125 3.35 2.83 -17.24
CA ASN A 125 4.32 3.89 -17.52
C ASN A 125 3.82 5.20 -16.89
N LEU A 126 4.36 5.54 -15.70
CA LEU A 126 3.89 6.68 -14.93
C LEU A 126 4.96 7.79 -14.80
N GLN A 127 5.83 7.91 -15.80
CA GLN A 127 6.91 8.90 -15.87
C GLN A 127 6.41 10.35 -16.04
N ALA A 128 5.11 10.54 -16.32
CA ALA A 128 4.50 11.86 -16.33
C ALA A 128 4.40 12.48 -14.91
N TRP A 129 4.65 11.69 -13.86
CA TRP A 129 4.65 12.13 -12.47
C TRP A 129 6.04 11.96 -11.86
N ASN A 130 6.45 12.97 -11.11
CA ASN A 130 7.63 12.91 -10.27
C ASN A 130 7.31 12.96 -8.76
N LYS A 131 6.02 12.99 -8.40
CA LYS A 131 5.56 13.00 -7.00
C LYS A 131 4.63 11.84 -6.72
N ASN A 132 4.95 11.09 -5.66
CA ASN A 132 4.16 9.98 -5.16
C ASN A 132 3.81 10.25 -3.70
N PHE A 133 2.55 10.07 -3.35
CA PHE A 133 2.11 10.11 -1.97
C PHE A 133 1.55 8.74 -1.58
N ILE A 134 2.27 8.02 -0.74
CA ILE A 134 1.91 6.70 -0.24
C ILE A 134 1.04 6.86 1.00
N ILE A 135 -0.27 6.64 0.85
CA ILE A 135 -1.25 6.76 1.94
C ILE A 135 -1.34 5.44 2.71
N THR A 136 -1.27 4.33 1.99
CA THR A 136 -1.24 2.99 2.58
C THR A 136 0.05 2.29 2.17
N ALA A 137 0.82 1.85 3.14
CA ALA A 137 2.06 1.12 2.88
C ALA A 137 1.78 -0.13 2.02
N PRO A 138 2.56 -0.36 0.96
CA PRO A 138 2.52 -1.64 0.25
C PRO A 138 2.86 -2.81 1.17
N PRO A 139 2.36 -4.02 0.90
CA PRO A 139 2.47 -5.14 1.82
C PRO A 139 3.91 -5.68 2.02
N ASN A 140 4.85 -5.31 1.14
CA ASN A 140 6.26 -5.70 1.25
C ASN A 140 7.18 -4.82 0.39
N GLY A 141 8.49 -4.89 0.64
CA GLY A 141 9.52 -4.10 -0.03
C GLY A 141 9.57 -4.29 -1.54
N ALA A 142 9.33 -5.49 -2.05
CA ALA A 142 9.35 -5.77 -3.49
C ALA A 142 8.21 -5.03 -4.22
N ILE A 143 7.02 -5.00 -3.65
CA ILE A 143 5.88 -4.25 -4.21
C ILE A 143 6.14 -2.75 -4.13
N HIS A 144 6.73 -2.28 -3.04
CA HIS A 144 7.12 -0.87 -2.90
C HIS A 144 8.10 -0.45 -3.98
N GLU A 145 9.15 -1.24 -4.22
CA GLU A 145 10.13 -1.02 -5.28
C GLU A 145 9.47 -0.95 -6.66
N GLN A 146 8.48 -1.82 -6.92
CA GLN A 146 7.69 -1.80 -8.15
C GLN A 146 6.89 -0.50 -8.31
N VAL A 147 6.23 -0.03 -7.25
CA VAL A 147 5.43 1.20 -7.25
C VAL A 147 6.32 2.41 -7.57
N ILE A 148 7.41 2.60 -6.84
CA ILE A 148 8.37 3.70 -7.10
C ILE A 148 8.97 3.57 -8.49
N GLY A 149 9.28 2.36 -8.92
CA GLY A 149 9.82 2.08 -10.25
C GLY A 149 8.87 2.42 -11.41
N ARG A 150 7.61 2.79 -11.17
CA ARG A 150 6.70 3.27 -12.23
C ARG A 150 6.96 4.73 -12.61
N THR A 151 7.33 5.54 -11.65
CA THR A 151 7.67 6.96 -11.85
C THR A 151 9.19 7.17 -11.99
N HIS A 152 10.01 6.45 -11.21
CA HIS A 152 11.47 6.53 -11.26
C HIS A 152 12.07 5.49 -12.22
N ARG A 153 12.08 5.83 -13.51
CA ARG A 153 12.62 4.94 -14.56
C ARG A 153 13.11 5.76 -15.79
N PRO A 154 13.88 5.15 -16.70
CA PRO A 154 14.31 5.82 -17.94
C PRO A 154 13.14 6.47 -18.68
N GLY A 155 13.28 7.75 -19.03
CA GLY A 155 12.24 8.58 -19.65
C GLY A 155 11.49 9.49 -18.66
N GLN A 156 11.80 9.47 -17.36
CA GLN A 156 11.45 10.54 -16.44
C GLN A 156 12.20 11.83 -16.85
N LEU A 157 11.46 12.94 -16.96
CA LEU A 157 12.00 14.23 -17.40
C LEU A 157 12.53 15.07 -16.23
N GLU A 158 12.07 14.78 -15.02
CA GLU A 158 12.51 15.47 -13.82
C GLU A 158 13.71 14.77 -13.19
N ASP A 159 14.66 15.54 -12.68
CA ASP A 159 15.89 15.02 -12.07
C ASP A 159 15.63 14.27 -10.75
N THR A 160 14.50 14.58 -10.09
CA THR A 160 14.14 14.02 -8.79
C THR A 160 12.71 13.49 -8.78
N VAL A 161 12.54 12.29 -8.24
CA VAL A 161 11.24 11.71 -7.91
C VAL A 161 11.04 11.76 -6.39
N TYR A 162 9.98 12.41 -5.98
CA TYR A 162 9.60 12.56 -4.56
C TYR A 162 8.63 11.45 -4.16
N VAL A 163 8.84 10.91 -2.97
CA VAL A 163 7.98 9.89 -2.37
C VAL A 163 7.70 10.27 -0.93
N ASP A 164 6.50 10.78 -0.69
CA ASP A 164 6.03 11.11 0.64
C ASP A 164 5.19 9.97 1.20
N TRP A 165 5.29 9.74 2.51
CA TRP A 165 4.57 8.70 3.21
C TRP A 165 3.63 9.29 4.26
N LEU A 166 2.42 8.75 4.33
CA LEU A 166 1.55 9.01 5.45
C LEU A 166 1.92 8.08 6.61
N CYS A 167 2.36 8.67 7.71
CA CYS A 167 2.64 7.98 8.96
C CYS A 167 1.77 8.60 10.05
N ALA A 168 0.59 8.04 10.27
CA ALA A 168 -0.41 8.57 11.20
C ALA A 168 -0.54 7.75 12.50
N CYS A 169 0.07 6.58 12.55
CA CYS A 169 0.06 5.68 13.72
C CYS A 169 1.32 4.79 13.75
N ALA A 170 1.58 4.19 14.91
CA ALA A 170 2.74 3.34 15.13
C ALA A 170 2.79 2.13 14.17
N GLU A 171 1.65 1.57 13.82
CA GLU A 171 1.56 0.44 12.90
C GLU A 171 2.02 0.79 11.48
N GLN A 172 1.82 2.04 11.04
CA GLN A 172 2.33 2.52 9.76
C GLN A 172 3.85 2.73 9.80
N ASP A 173 4.39 3.21 10.93
CA ASP A 173 5.82 3.35 11.14
C ASP A 173 6.52 1.98 11.20
N GLU A 174 5.94 1.01 11.91
CA GLU A 174 6.38 -0.38 11.89
C GLU A 174 6.36 -0.96 10.46
N GLY A 175 5.31 -0.68 9.68
CA GLY A 175 5.19 -1.07 8.28
C GLY A 175 6.32 -0.51 7.42
N PHE A 176 6.68 0.76 7.58
CA PHE A 176 7.81 1.37 6.88
C PHE A 176 9.14 0.73 7.28
N SER A 177 9.34 0.50 8.58
CA SER A 177 10.53 -0.18 9.10
C SER A 177 10.68 -1.59 8.52
N GLN A 178 9.58 -2.32 8.34
CA GLN A 178 9.57 -3.64 7.71
C GLN A 178 9.95 -3.54 6.22
N LEU A 179 9.44 -2.54 5.48
CA LEU A 179 9.82 -2.34 4.07
C LEU A 179 11.33 -2.05 3.92
N MET A 180 11.92 -1.29 4.85
CA MET A 180 13.36 -1.05 4.87
C MET A 180 14.15 -2.33 5.16
N ALA A 181 13.67 -3.19 6.06
CA ALA A 181 14.27 -4.48 6.35
C ALA A 181 14.19 -5.43 5.14
N ASP A 182 13.04 -5.50 4.47
CA ASP A 182 12.83 -6.29 3.26
C ASP A 182 13.75 -5.83 2.13
N ALA A 183 13.88 -4.51 1.91
CA ALA A 183 14.76 -3.96 0.90
C ALA A 183 16.22 -4.34 1.14
N LYS A 184 16.70 -4.26 2.40
CA LYS A 184 18.04 -4.71 2.79
C LYS A 184 18.23 -6.20 2.53
N TYR A 185 17.26 -7.02 2.91
CA TYR A 185 17.30 -8.47 2.69
C TYR A 185 17.39 -8.80 1.19
N ILE A 186 16.54 -8.18 0.35
CA ILE A 186 16.56 -8.39 -1.10
C ILE A 186 17.92 -8.00 -1.67
N GLN A 187 18.46 -6.85 -1.31
CA GLN A 187 19.76 -6.41 -1.80
C GLN A 187 20.89 -7.36 -1.38
N GLN A 188 20.89 -7.84 -0.14
CA GLN A 188 21.90 -8.76 0.38
C GLN A 188 21.84 -10.14 -0.27
N THR A 189 20.65 -10.63 -0.59
CA THR A 189 20.45 -11.98 -1.12
C THR A 189 20.54 -12.06 -2.63
N THR A 190 20.12 -11.01 -3.34
CA THR A 190 20.05 -11.00 -4.82
C THR A 190 21.09 -10.10 -5.48
N GLY A 191 21.70 -9.19 -4.72
CA GLY A 191 22.58 -8.14 -5.26
C GLY A 191 21.82 -7.02 -6.01
N GLN A 192 20.49 -7.05 -6.05
CA GLN A 192 19.69 -6.02 -6.72
C GLN A 192 19.60 -4.75 -5.89
N SER A 193 19.98 -3.63 -6.47
CA SER A 193 19.81 -2.31 -5.85
C SER A 193 18.34 -2.01 -5.60
N GLN A 194 18.04 -1.50 -4.40
CA GLN A 194 16.68 -1.12 -3.98
C GLN A 194 16.60 0.41 -3.85
N LYS A 195 15.67 1.05 -4.58
CA LYS A 195 15.50 2.52 -4.58
C LYS A 195 15.26 3.07 -3.18
N LEU A 196 14.51 2.34 -2.36
CA LEU A 196 14.23 2.71 -0.99
C LEU A 196 15.52 2.90 -0.14
N LEU A 197 16.58 2.13 -0.41
CA LEU A 197 17.84 2.21 0.33
C LEU A 197 18.78 3.31 -0.17
N TYR A 198 18.58 3.80 -1.39
CA TYR A 198 19.40 4.86 -2.00
C TYR A 198 18.68 6.21 -2.04
N ALA A 199 17.45 6.28 -1.54
CA ALA A 199 16.74 7.53 -1.41
C ALA A 199 17.35 8.39 -0.29
N ASP A 200 17.42 9.70 -0.53
CA ASP A 200 17.71 10.66 0.53
C ASP A 200 16.46 10.80 1.42
N HIS A 201 16.57 10.41 2.68
CA HIS A 201 15.51 10.55 3.66
C HIS A 201 15.59 11.92 4.34
N VAL A 202 14.54 12.74 4.20
CA VAL A 202 14.46 14.13 4.72
C VAL A 202 13.41 14.18 5.83
#